data_41b69ec2756b0d6add8c567967feef33
#
_entry.id   41b69ec2756b0d6add8c567967feef33
#
_cell.length_a   1.000
_cell.length_b   1.000
_cell.length_c   1.000
_cell.angle_alpha   90.00
_cell.angle_beta   90.00
_cell.angle_gamma   90.00
#
_symmetry.space_group_name_H-M   'P 1'
#
loop_
_entity.id
_entity.type
_entity.pdbx_description
1 polymer ?
#
loop_
_entity_poly.entity_id
_entity_poly.type
_entity_poly.pdbx_seq_one_letter_code
_entity_poly.pdbx_strand_id
1 'polypeptide(L)'
;RTMREIIAAAGELGSTGVIMVPAFNHQVPVMPHTPQTRDYLVEQLRKLGDYAREQGTTVILEPLNRKEAHYLRQVADAASICRDTGSRGVCCMGDFWHMTAEETSDYGALWSGGRYLRHIHIASRGTRQMPGENGDKDNYVDGFRALKEMAYPYYVSFECGCAGDRTVSVPAALELIREQWAKA
;
A
#
# COMPACT_ATOMS: atom_id res chain seq x y z
N ARG A 1 0.11 -18.02 15.91
CA ARG A 1 -0.99 -17.74 14.97
C ARG A 1 -0.37 -17.34 13.65
N THR A 2 -0.87 -17.88 12.60
CA THR A 2 -0.26 -17.81 11.30
C THR A 2 -1.01 -16.81 10.41
N MET A 3 -0.34 -16.31 9.36
CA MET A 3 -1.00 -15.51 8.33
C MET A 3 -2.24 -16.20 7.74
N ARG A 4 -2.26 -17.54 7.68
CA ARG A 4 -3.43 -18.29 7.21
C ARG A 4 -4.68 -18.07 8.05
N GLU A 5 -4.57 -17.99 9.38
CA GLU A 5 -5.72 -17.71 10.25
C GLU A 5 -6.27 -16.30 10.02
N ILE A 6 -5.37 -15.30 9.79
CA ILE A 6 -5.77 -13.94 9.47
C ILE A 6 -6.46 -13.89 8.10
N ILE A 7 -5.92 -14.58 7.11
CA ILE A 7 -6.49 -14.66 5.76
C ILE A 7 -7.87 -15.32 5.80
N ALA A 8 -8.04 -16.42 6.55
CA ALA A 8 -9.34 -17.08 6.70
C ALA A 8 -10.37 -16.15 7.31
N ALA A 9 -10.03 -15.49 8.43
CA ALA A 9 -10.91 -14.52 9.07
C ALA A 9 -11.26 -13.34 8.14
N ALA A 10 -10.31 -12.85 7.35
CA ALA A 10 -10.55 -11.80 6.36
C ALA A 10 -11.53 -12.27 5.28
N GLY A 11 -11.42 -13.52 4.81
CA GLY A 11 -12.35 -14.12 3.87
C GLY A 11 -13.78 -14.23 4.45
N GLU A 12 -13.92 -14.72 5.69
CA GLU A 12 -15.19 -14.79 6.39
C GLU A 12 -15.86 -13.41 6.56
N LEU A 13 -15.07 -12.36 6.77
CA LEU A 13 -15.56 -10.99 6.89
C LEU A 13 -15.84 -10.33 5.52
N GLY A 14 -15.57 -11.00 4.39
CA GLY A 14 -15.71 -10.42 3.07
C GLY A 14 -14.68 -9.32 2.75
N SER A 15 -13.54 -9.31 3.44
CA SER A 15 -12.47 -8.35 3.18
C SER A 15 -11.83 -8.56 1.82
N THR A 16 -11.55 -7.47 1.11
CA THR A 16 -10.90 -7.50 -0.21
C THR A 16 -9.42 -7.87 -0.15
N GLY A 17 -8.79 -7.77 1.02
CA GLY A 17 -7.39 -8.13 1.19
C GLY A 17 -6.88 -7.98 2.61
N VAL A 18 -5.74 -8.62 2.87
CA VAL A 18 -4.96 -8.53 4.11
C VAL A 18 -3.66 -7.83 3.78
N ILE A 19 -3.42 -6.66 4.37
CA ILE A 19 -2.18 -5.91 4.20
C ILE A 19 -1.06 -6.65 4.94
N MET A 20 0.07 -6.79 4.29
CA MET A 20 1.26 -7.47 4.81
C MET A 20 2.52 -6.70 4.44
N VAL A 21 3.35 -6.44 5.46
CA VAL A 21 4.68 -5.87 5.29
C VAL A 21 5.72 -6.99 5.37
N PRO A 22 6.38 -7.38 4.26
CA PRO A 22 7.40 -8.42 4.28
C PRO A 22 8.65 -7.96 5.03
N ALA A 23 9.15 -8.81 5.94
CA ALA A 23 10.36 -8.55 6.71
C ALA A 23 10.34 -7.20 7.45
N PHE A 24 9.16 -6.86 8.03
CA PHE A 24 9.01 -5.67 8.83
C PHE A 24 9.91 -5.73 10.07
N ASN A 25 10.82 -4.76 10.16
CA ASN A 25 11.64 -4.56 11.35
C ASN A 25 12.22 -3.14 11.33
N HIS A 26 11.93 -2.35 12.33
CA HIS A 26 12.31 -0.95 12.41
C HIS A 26 13.82 -0.69 12.35
N GLN A 27 14.66 -1.58 12.87
CA GLN A 27 16.07 -1.25 13.12
C GLN A 27 17.08 -2.29 12.66
N VAL A 28 16.69 -3.56 12.58
CA VAL A 28 17.61 -4.65 12.27
C VAL A 28 17.07 -5.45 11.10
N PRO A 29 17.86 -5.67 10.04
CA PRO A 29 17.46 -6.54 8.94
C PRO A 29 17.16 -7.94 9.47
N VAL A 30 15.94 -8.39 9.27
CA VAL A 30 15.54 -9.76 9.60
C VAL A 30 16.15 -10.74 8.59
N MET A 31 16.20 -10.31 7.33
CA MET A 31 16.71 -11.12 6.23
C MET A 31 17.58 -10.25 5.31
N PRO A 32 18.70 -10.78 4.79
CA PRO A 32 19.57 -10.03 3.89
C PRO A 32 18.89 -9.85 2.51
N HIS A 33 19.25 -8.77 1.81
CA HIS A 33 18.86 -8.55 0.41
C HIS A 33 19.67 -9.42 -0.53
N THR A 34 19.29 -10.69 -0.66
CA THR A 34 19.91 -11.64 -1.57
C THR A 34 18.87 -12.24 -2.51
N PRO A 35 19.28 -12.76 -3.68
CA PRO A 35 18.36 -13.50 -4.56
C PRO A 35 17.67 -14.65 -3.83
N GLN A 36 18.38 -15.38 -2.99
CA GLN A 36 17.84 -16.51 -2.24
C GLN A 36 16.73 -16.09 -1.26
N THR A 37 16.93 -14.96 -0.56
CA THR A 37 15.90 -14.39 0.32
C THR A 37 14.68 -13.98 -0.49
N ARG A 38 14.88 -13.38 -1.66
CA ARG A 38 13.80 -13.00 -2.55
C ARG A 38 13.02 -14.21 -3.06
N ASP A 39 13.71 -15.24 -3.52
CA ASP A 39 13.09 -16.47 -4.02
C ASP A 39 12.28 -17.17 -2.92
N TYR A 40 12.82 -17.22 -1.70
CA TYR A 40 12.09 -17.73 -0.54
C TYR A 40 10.82 -16.93 -0.26
N LEU A 41 10.90 -15.60 -0.26
CA LEU A 41 9.75 -14.71 -0.04
C LEU A 41 8.68 -14.93 -1.13
N VAL A 42 9.07 -14.95 -2.39
CA VAL A 42 8.18 -15.20 -3.53
C VAL A 42 7.43 -16.52 -3.38
N GLU A 43 8.15 -17.59 -3.01
CA GLU A 43 7.55 -18.91 -2.81
C GLU A 43 6.56 -18.94 -1.62
N GLN A 44 6.89 -18.29 -0.50
CA GLN A 44 5.96 -18.20 0.65
C GLN A 44 4.73 -17.37 0.30
N LEU A 45 4.92 -16.23 -0.39
CA LEU A 45 3.82 -15.38 -0.82
C LEU A 45 2.91 -16.07 -1.83
N ARG A 46 3.46 -16.86 -2.76
CA ARG A 46 2.66 -17.66 -3.69
C ARG A 46 1.70 -18.58 -2.92
N LYS A 47 2.21 -19.33 -1.92
CA LYS A 47 1.40 -20.24 -1.10
C LYS A 47 0.31 -19.52 -0.30
N LEU A 48 0.63 -18.32 0.23
CA LEU A 48 -0.33 -17.50 0.96
C LEU A 48 -1.37 -16.89 0.02
N GLY A 49 -0.95 -16.43 -1.16
CA GLY A 49 -1.85 -15.86 -2.15
C GLY A 49 -2.83 -16.88 -2.73
N ASP A 50 -2.36 -18.09 -3.04
CA ASP A 50 -3.23 -19.16 -3.52
C ASP A 50 -4.28 -19.51 -2.44
N TYR A 51 -3.86 -19.62 -1.19
CA TYR A 51 -4.77 -19.82 -0.07
C TYR A 51 -5.74 -18.65 0.13
N ALA A 52 -5.27 -17.41 0.00
CA ALA A 52 -6.13 -16.24 0.12
C ALA A 52 -7.25 -16.24 -0.93
N ARG A 53 -6.94 -16.66 -2.14
CA ARG A 53 -7.95 -16.82 -3.19
C ARG A 53 -9.00 -17.87 -2.86
N GLU A 54 -8.60 -18.99 -2.29
CA GLU A 54 -9.53 -20.02 -1.81
C GLU A 54 -10.48 -19.47 -0.74
N GLN A 55 -10.01 -18.51 0.08
CA GLN A 55 -10.81 -17.83 1.08
C GLN A 55 -11.58 -16.60 0.55
N GLY A 56 -11.52 -16.28 -0.75
CA GLY A 56 -12.21 -15.13 -1.34
C GLY A 56 -11.57 -13.76 -1.07
N THR A 57 -10.30 -13.73 -0.65
CA THR A 57 -9.55 -12.51 -0.33
C THR A 57 -8.19 -12.46 -1.05
N THR A 58 -7.33 -11.51 -0.73
CA THR A 58 -5.97 -11.37 -1.28
C THR A 58 -4.97 -11.00 -0.20
N VAL A 59 -3.68 -11.23 -0.45
CA VAL A 59 -2.56 -10.65 0.31
C VAL A 59 -2.08 -9.41 -0.43
N ILE A 60 -2.01 -8.29 0.28
CA ILE A 60 -1.60 -6.99 -0.28
C ILE A 60 -0.28 -6.58 0.34
N LEU A 61 0.79 -6.56 -0.47
CA LEU A 61 2.11 -6.15 -0.02
C LEU A 61 2.18 -4.64 0.12
N GLU A 62 2.58 -4.17 1.29
CA GLU A 62 2.79 -2.77 1.57
C GLU A 62 4.28 -2.44 1.63
N PRO A 63 4.80 -1.61 0.71
CA PRO A 63 6.10 -0.99 0.83
C PRO A 63 6.07 0.11 1.88
N LEU A 64 6.99 0.09 2.83
CA LEU A 64 7.15 1.14 3.82
C LEU A 64 8.44 1.94 3.60
N ASN A 65 8.52 3.12 4.18
CA ASN A 65 9.74 3.92 4.14
C ASN A 65 10.91 3.25 4.89
N ARG A 66 12.13 3.65 4.55
CA ARG A 66 13.39 3.07 5.07
C ARG A 66 13.58 3.16 6.59
N LYS A 67 12.80 3.99 7.29
CA LYS A 67 12.84 4.08 8.74
C LYS A 67 12.03 2.96 9.40
N GLU A 68 11.07 2.39 8.67
CA GLU A 68 10.13 1.41 9.19
C GLU A 68 10.34 0.00 8.59
N ALA A 69 10.71 -0.10 7.32
CA ALA A 69 10.95 -1.37 6.67
C ALA A 69 12.36 -1.47 6.07
N HIS A 70 12.97 -2.62 6.27
CA HIS A 70 14.27 -2.91 5.70
C HIS A 70 14.16 -3.44 4.26
N TYR A 71 13.20 -4.31 4.00
CA TYR A 71 13.22 -5.13 2.79
C TYR A 71 12.45 -4.50 1.62
N LEU A 72 11.21 -4.09 1.80
CA LEU A 72 10.34 -3.64 0.72
C LEU A 72 9.96 -2.17 0.92
N ARG A 73 10.33 -1.31 -0.05
CA ARG A 73 10.19 0.14 0.11
C ARG A 73 9.53 0.85 -1.07
N GLN A 74 9.54 0.26 -2.26
CA GLN A 74 9.00 0.88 -3.47
C GLN A 74 7.86 0.04 -4.07
N VAL A 75 6.88 0.71 -4.66
CA VAL A 75 5.73 0.07 -5.32
C VAL A 75 6.19 -0.83 -6.47
N ALA A 76 7.19 -0.40 -7.24
CA ALA A 76 7.76 -1.19 -8.33
C ALA A 76 8.33 -2.53 -7.85
N ASP A 77 9.02 -2.53 -6.71
CA ASP A 77 9.58 -3.76 -6.11
C ASP A 77 8.47 -4.70 -5.65
N ALA A 78 7.43 -4.16 -4.99
CA ALA A 78 6.27 -4.93 -4.59
C ALA A 78 5.56 -5.56 -5.79
N ALA A 79 5.33 -4.79 -6.85
CA ALA A 79 4.72 -5.28 -8.09
C ALA A 79 5.57 -6.38 -8.74
N SER A 80 6.91 -6.26 -8.69
CA SER A 80 7.81 -7.28 -9.21
C SER A 80 7.69 -8.61 -8.44
N ILE A 81 7.58 -8.52 -7.10
CA ILE A 81 7.35 -9.70 -6.26
C ILE A 81 5.99 -10.31 -6.59
N CYS A 82 4.92 -9.51 -6.67
CA CYS A 82 3.59 -9.99 -7.05
C CYS A 82 3.61 -10.74 -8.38
N ARG A 83 4.27 -10.18 -9.39
CA ARG A 83 4.45 -10.82 -10.71
C ARG A 83 5.13 -12.18 -10.59
N ASP A 84 6.23 -12.24 -9.87
CA ASP A 84 7.09 -13.42 -9.79
C ASP A 84 6.47 -14.55 -8.94
N THR A 85 5.50 -14.23 -8.06
CA THR A 85 4.69 -15.27 -7.39
C THR A 85 3.82 -16.05 -8.37
N GLY A 86 3.40 -15.46 -9.47
CA GLY A 86 2.43 -16.05 -10.40
C GLY A 86 1.03 -16.23 -9.81
N SER A 87 0.82 -15.92 -8.52
CA SER A 87 -0.48 -16.04 -7.85
C SER A 87 -1.34 -14.79 -8.07
N ARG A 88 -2.61 -14.99 -8.44
CA ARG A 88 -3.58 -13.90 -8.50
C ARG A 88 -4.04 -13.41 -7.13
N GLY A 89 -3.68 -14.10 -6.06
CA GLY A 89 -3.98 -13.73 -4.69
C GLY A 89 -2.92 -12.86 -4.03
N VAL A 90 -1.83 -12.49 -4.74
CA VAL A 90 -0.80 -11.57 -4.25
C VAL A 90 -0.87 -10.28 -5.05
N CYS A 91 -1.09 -9.19 -4.33
CA CYS A 91 -1.22 -7.84 -4.86
C CYS A 91 -0.30 -6.88 -4.10
N CYS A 92 -0.21 -5.63 -4.51
CA CYS A 92 0.53 -4.60 -3.81
C CYS A 92 -0.32 -3.35 -3.59
N MET A 93 0.21 -2.44 -2.83
CA MET A 93 -0.36 -1.13 -2.60
C MET A 93 0.68 -0.02 -2.63
N GLY A 94 0.22 1.22 -2.65
CA GLY A 94 1.02 2.41 -2.38
C GLY A 94 0.45 3.15 -1.18
N ASP A 95 1.33 3.72 -0.37
CA ASP A 95 0.98 4.67 0.68
C ASP A 95 1.67 6.00 0.37
N PHE A 96 0.91 7.05 0.12
CA PHE A 96 1.44 8.37 -0.24
C PHE A 96 2.40 8.93 0.80
N TRP A 97 2.23 8.59 2.08
CA TRP A 97 3.16 9.03 3.10
C TRP A 97 4.51 8.30 3.01
N HIS A 98 4.50 6.98 2.84
CA HIS A 98 5.73 6.21 2.64
C HIS A 98 6.40 6.55 1.31
N MET A 99 5.63 6.71 0.24
CA MET A 99 6.11 7.10 -1.09
C MET A 99 6.83 8.45 -1.07
N THR A 100 6.42 9.39 -0.21
CA THR A 100 7.09 10.69 -0.07
C THR A 100 8.59 10.56 0.26
N ALA A 101 9.00 9.50 0.94
CA ALA A 101 10.39 9.25 1.33
C ALA A 101 11.15 8.33 0.36
N GLU A 102 10.47 7.53 -0.41
CA GLU A 102 11.08 6.43 -1.18
C GLU A 102 10.91 6.55 -2.70
N GLU A 103 9.93 7.32 -3.17
CA GLU A 103 9.62 7.45 -4.58
C GLU A 103 9.98 8.84 -5.11
N THR A 104 10.40 8.91 -6.37
CA THR A 104 10.72 10.18 -7.04
C THR A 104 9.49 10.81 -7.71
N SER A 105 8.45 10.04 -7.92
CA SER A 105 7.20 10.45 -8.56
C SER A 105 6.05 9.55 -8.11
N ASP A 106 4.98 10.15 -7.60
CA ASP A 106 3.76 9.40 -7.26
C ASP A 106 3.14 8.76 -8.51
N TYR A 107 3.12 9.50 -9.62
CA TYR A 107 2.61 8.98 -10.89
C TYR A 107 3.38 7.73 -11.32
N GLY A 108 4.71 7.82 -11.37
CA GLY A 108 5.56 6.70 -11.78
C GLY A 108 5.46 5.50 -10.84
N ALA A 109 5.42 5.76 -9.54
CA ALA A 109 5.29 4.72 -8.52
C ALA A 109 3.98 3.94 -8.67
N LEU A 110 2.83 4.63 -8.70
CA LEU A 110 1.53 3.98 -8.80
C LEU A 110 1.35 3.29 -10.17
N TRP A 111 1.82 3.92 -11.24
CA TRP A 111 1.81 3.30 -12.57
C TRP A 111 2.62 2.01 -12.61
N SER A 112 3.76 1.96 -11.93
CA SER A 112 4.59 0.76 -11.83
C SER A 112 3.89 -0.42 -11.12
N GLY A 113 2.94 -0.14 -10.23
CA GLY A 113 2.09 -1.13 -9.57
C GLY A 113 1.18 -1.87 -10.56
N GLY A 114 0.73 -1.17 -11.62
CA GLY A 114 -0.06 -1.71 -12.70
C GLY A 114 -1.25 -2.54 -12.22
N ARG A 115 -1.47 -3.68 -12.84
CA ARG A 115 -2.57 -4.60 -12.48
C ARG A 115 -2.47 -5.21 -11.07
N TYR A 116 -1.32 -5.09 -10.41
CA TYR A 116 -1.11 -5.61 -9.05
C TYR A 116 -1.54 -4.61 -7.98
N LEU A 117 -1.73 -3.33 -8.33
CA LEU A 117 -2.14 -2.29 -7.40
C LEU A 117 -3.59 -2.52 -6.93
N ARG A 118 -3.77 -2.76 -5.64
CA ARG A 118 -5.07 -3.17 -5.07
C ARG A 118 -5.59 -2.26 -3.99
N HIS A 119 -4.73 -1.49 -3.35
CA HIS A 119 -5.09 -0.57 -2.28
C HIS A 119 -4.18 0.66 -2.29
N ILE A 120 -4.69 1.76 -1.77
CA ILE A 120 -3.93 3.00 -1.57
C ILE A 120 -4.19 3.51 -0.16
N HIS A 121 -3.13 3.82 0.57
CA HIS A 121 -3.19 4.62 1.77
C HIS A 121 -2.85 6.07 1.50
N ILE A 122 -3.47 6.96 2.27
CA ILE A 122 -3.26 8.40 2.17
C ILE A 122 -3.22 9.05 3.56
N ALA A 123 -2.24 9.90 3.76
CA ALA A 123 -2.03 10.72 4.95
C ALA A 123 -1.35 12.02 4.56
N SER A 124 -1.36 13.01 5.46
CA SER A 124 -0.53 14.21 5.32
C SER A 124 0.94 13.82 5.17
N ARG A 125 1.60 14.34 4.14
CA ARG A 125 2.94 13.92 3.73
C ARG A 125 4.03 14.23 4.76
N GLY A 126 3.82 15.23 5.60
CA GLY A 126 4.84 15.64 6.57
C GLY A 126 4.62 15.12 7.97
N THR A 127 3.36 14.89 8.36
CA THR A 127 3.00 14.61 9.76
C THR A 127 2.33 13.26 9.97
N ARG A 128 1.91 12.58 8.89
CA ARG A 128 1.07 11.37 8.93
C ARG A 128 -0.25 11.58 9.68
N GLN A 129 -0.72 12.83 9.72
CA GLN A 129 -2.04 13.20 10.20
C GLN A 129 -3.05 13.25 9.05
N MET A 130 -4.25 13.81 9.25
CA MET A 130 -5.23 13.99 8.19
C MET A 130 -4.65 14.81 7.04
N PRO A 131 -4.93 14.46 5.76
CA PRO A 131 -4.56 15.28 4.61
C PRO A 131 -5.02 16.73 4.77
N GLY A 132 -4.14 17.68 4.42
CA GLY A 132 -4.37 19.11 4.56
C GLY A 132 -3.72 19.74 5.79
N GLU A 133 -3.30 18.96 6.78
CA GLU A 133 -2.63 19.51 7.98
C GLU A 133 -1.24 20.07 7.68
N ASN A 134 -0.65 19.75 6.54
CA ASN A 134 0.61 20.32 6.04
C ASN A 134 0.42 21.41 4.97
N GLY A 135 -0.80 21.86 4.76
CA GLY A 135 -1.10 22.86 3.75
C GLY A 135 -0.68 22.42 2.34
N ASP A 136 0.01 23.30 1.61
CA ASP A 136 0.38 23.08 0.20
C ASP A 136 1.27 21.85 -0.07
N LYS A 137 1.86 21.25 0.96
CA LYS A 137 2.67 20.04 0.81
C LYS A 137 1.84 18.79 0.57
N ASP A 138 0.57 18.82 0.92
CA ASP A 138 -0.35 17.71 0.72
C ASP A 138 -0.96 17.78 -0.68
N ASN A 139 -0.16 17.46 -1.69
CA ASN A 139 -0.57 17.40 -3.08
C ASN A 139 -0.48 15.96 -3.59
N TYR A 140 -1.61 15.42 -4.04
CA TYR A 140 -1.76 14.04 -4.53
C TYR A 140 -2.18 13.98 -6.00
N VAL A 141 -2.28 15.14 -6.69
CA VAL A 141 -2.84 15.24 -8.05
C VAL A 141 -2.13 14.31 -9.04
N ASP A 142 -0.80 14.24 -9.03
CA ASP A 142 -0.07 13.37 -9.95
C ASP A 142 -0.32 11.88 -9.70
N GLY A 143 -0.40 11.47 -8.43
CA GLY A 143 -0.78 10.11 -8.09
C GLY A 143 -2.21 9.79 -8.49
N PHE A 144 -3.14 10.70 -8.26
CA PHE A 144 -4.54 10.52 -8.69
C PHE A 144 -4.68 10.46 -10.21
N ARG A 145 -3.86 11.21 -10.96
CA ARG A 145 -3.81 11.10 -12.42
C ARG A 145 -3.42 9.69 -12.86
N ALA A 146 -2.39 9.11 -12.26
CA ALA A 146 -2.01 7.72 -12.53
C ALA A 146 -3.17 6.76 -12.24
N LEU A 147 -3.84 6.90 -11.11
CA LEU A 147 -4.99 6.05 -10.74
C LEU A 147 -6.15 6.17 -11.75
N LYS A 148 -6.46 7.40 -12.20
CA LYS A 148 -7.50 7.63 -13.21
C LYS A 148 -7.14 7.01 -14.56
N GLU A 149 -5.93 7.23 -15.04
CA GLU A 149 -5.46 6.68 -16.32
C GLU A 149 -5.39 5.14 -16.31
N MET A 150 -5.11 4.53 -15.16
CA MET A 150 -5.17 3.08 -14.98
C MET A 150 -6.59 2.55 -14.77
N ALA A 151 -7.61 3.42 -14.75
CA ALA A 151 -8.99 3.06 -14.38
C ALA A 151 -9.04 2.28 -13.05
N TYR A 152 -8.30 2.74 -12.04
CA TYR A 152 -8.18 2.09 -10.73
C TYR A 152 -9.54 1.96 -10.03
N PRO A 153 -10.04 0.73 -9.77
CA PRO A 153 -11.41 0.53 -9.32
C PRO A 153 -11.52 0.27 -7.80
N TYR A 154 -10.43 0.43 -7.06
CA TYR A 154 -10.35 0.05 -5.64
C TYR A 154 -10.39 1.26 -4.71
N TYR A 155 -10.03 1.06 -3.46
CA TYR A 155 -10.17 2.06 -2.41
C TYR A 155 -8.90 2.87 -2.21
N VAL A 156 -9.11 4.14 -1.84
CA VAL A 156 -8.13 5.02 -1.20
C VAL A 156 -8.59 5.24 0.23
N SER A 157 -7.80 4.85 1.21
CA SER A 157 -8.16 4.88 2.64
C SER A 157 -7.23 5.78 3.41
N PHE A 158 -7.76 6.50 4.38
CA PHE A 158 -6.94 7.19 5.37
C PHE A 158 -6.23 6.17 6.27
N GLU A 159 -4.89 6.26 6.33
CA GLU A 159 -4.07 5.60 7.33
C GLU A 159 -3.24 6.65 8.05
N CYS A 160 -3.85 7.34 8.99
CA CYS A 160 -3.25 8.52 9.61
C CYS A 160 -3.78 8.80 11.00
N GLY A 161 -3.05 9.63 11.74
CA GLY A 161 -3.54 10.29 12.94
C GLY A 161 -4.56 11.39 12.62
N CYS A 162 -5.09 11.99 13.65
CA CYS A 162 -5.90 13.19 13.57
C CYS A 162 -5.56 14.07 14.77
N ALA A 163 -4.91 15.18 14.54
CA ALA A 163 -4.50 16.09 15.61
C ALA A 163 -5.69 16.94 16.12
N GLY A 164 -6.62 17.24 15.24
CA GLY A 164 -7.83 18.01 15.55
C GLY A 164 -9.05 17.15 15.87
N ASP A 165 -10.20 17.83 15.93
CA ASP A 165 -11.50 17.15 16.07
C ASP A 165 -11.82 16.37 14.78
N ARG A 166 -12.02 15.06 14.90
CA ARG A 166 -12.31 14.17 13.77
C ARG A 166 -13.59 14.54 13.03
N THR A 167 -14.57 15.11 13.73
CA THR A 167 -15.85 15.55 13.11
C THR A 167 -15.66 16.74 12.17
N VAL A 168 -14.54 17.46 12.30
CA VAL A 168 -14.14 18.58 11.43
C VAL A 168 -13.04 18.14 10.45
N SER A 169 -11.98 17.51 10.96
CA SER A 169 -10.80 17.19 10.16
C SER A 169 -11.06 16.14 9.07
N VAL A 170 -11.89 15.14 9.36
CA VAL A 170 -12.19 14.08 8.36
C VAL A 170 -13.00 14.63 7.18
N PRO A 171 -14.11 15.39 7.37
CA PRO A 171 -14.80 16.02 6.25
C PRO A 171 -13.90 16.96 5.44
N ALA A 172 -13.08 17.78 6.09
CA ALA A 172 -12.17 18.71 5.42
C ALA A 172 -11.12 17.95 4.56
N ALA A 173 -10.55 16.87 5.09
CA ALA A 173 -9.61 16.02 4.34
C ALA A 173 -10.30 15.35 3.13
N LEU A 174 -11.54 14.88 3.29
CA LEU A 174 -12.31 14.31 2.17
C LEU A 174 -12.57 15.33 1.08
N GLU A 175 -12.89 16.58 1.43
CA GLU A 175 -13.09 17.66 0.47
C GLU A 175 -11.80 17.94 -0.31
N LEU A 176 -10.68 18.12 0.39
CA LEU A 176 -9.37 18.31 -0.23
C LEU A 176 -9.04 17.19 -1.24
N ILE A 177 -9.28 15.93 -0.86
CA ILE A 177 -9.01 14.78 -1.73
C ILE A 177 -9.92 14.79 -2.96
N ARG A 178 -11.21 15.10 -2.80
CA ARG A 178 -12.16 15.20 -3.92
C ARG A 178 -11.78 16.32 -4.88
N GLU A 179 -11.39 17.48 -4.36
CA GLU A 179 -10.91 18.59 -5.19
C GLU A 179 -9.67 18.21 -5.99
N GLN A 180 -8.70 17.54 -5.36
CA GLN A 180 -7.47 17.11 -6.03
C GLN A 180 -7.74 15.98 -7.03
N TRP A 181 -8.64 15.07 -6.71
CA TRP A 181 -9.11 14.07 -7.66
C TRP A 181 -9.76 14.70 -8.89
N ALA A 182 -10.56 15.74 -8.71
CA ALA A 182 -11.19 16.43 -9.83
C ALA A 182 -10.18 17.15 -10.74
N LYS A 183 -9.05 17.62 -10.19
CA LYS A 183 -7.96 18.30 -10.93
C LYS A 183 -6.99 17.31 -11.64
N ALA A 184 -7.01 16.05 -11.30
CA ALA A 184 -6.11 15.02 -11.81
C ALA A 184 -6.43 14.51 -13.24
#